data_298403cc4ed662154f311e010d08109f
#
_entry.id   298403cc4ed662154f311e010d08109f
#
_cell.length_a   1.000
_cell.length_b   1.000
_cell.length_c   1.000
_cell.angle_alpha   90.00
_cell.angle_beta   90.00
_cell.angle_gamma   90.00
#
_symmetry.space_group_name_H-M   'P 1'
#
loop_
_entity.id
_entity.type
_entity.pdbx_description
1 polymer ?
#
loop_
_entity_poly.entity_id
_entity_poly.type
_entity_poly.pdbx_seq_one_letter_code
_entity_poly.pdbx_strand_id
1 'polypeptide(L)'
;MGGDRILPDLNAISIQLVDDHPGHAAVANELVPALSGQDTLLMFGYLPLRIQWVLEDLGFDSVGARNAVSSLLQYPMEFVDVDDETIRDAYAISAEKNHDVYDSFYVALARAADADRLVTTDRDFEALCADEPFEYVNPVPEDVLSKFENV
;
A
#
# COMPACT_ATOMS: atom_id res chain seq x y z
N MET A 1 -19.94 -11.13 7.95
CA MET A 1 -19.29 -10.37 8.57
C MET A 1 -18.01 -10.05 8.02
N GLY A 2 -17.77 -9.05 7.51
CA GLY A 2 -16.57 -8.69 6.87
C GLY A 2 -15.47 -8.45 7.87
N GLY A 3 -14.27 -8.69 7.53
CA GLY A 3 -13.14 -8.24 8.25
C GLY A 3 -12.89 -6.77 7.96
N ASP A 4 -11.68 -6.33 8.26
CA ASP A 4 -11.28 -4.95 8.00
C ASP A 4 -10.96 -4.74 6.51
N ARG A 5 -11.08 -3.49 6.09
CA ARG A 5 -10.74 -3.05 4.75
C ARG A 5 -9.34 -2.44 4.79
N ILE A 6 -8.41 -3.06 4.08
CA ILE A 6 -6.97 -2.78 4.18
C ILE A 6 -6.48 -2.16 2.88
N LEU A 7 -5.91 -0.97 2.95
CA LEU A 7 -5.27 -0.34 1.79
C LEU A 7 -3.76 -0.31 2.00
N PRO A 8 -3.00 -1.20 1.36
CA PRO A 8 -1.54 -1.08 1.37
C PRO A 8 -1.10 -0.07 0.33
N ASP A 9 -0.05 0.69 0.64
CA ASP A 9 0.55 1.55 -0.37
C ASP A 9 1.47 0.73 -1.29
N LEU A 10 2.02 1.39 -2.30
CA LEU A 10 2.89 0.75 -3.29
C LEU A 10 4.06 0.01 -2.63
N ASN A 11 4.70 0.63 -1.64
CA ASN A 11 5.86 0.02 -0.99
C ASN A 11 5.48 -1.22 -0.19
N ALA A 12 4.41 -1.14 0.59
CA ALA A 12 3.98 -2.27 1.41
C ALA A 12 3.61 -3.48 0.55
N ILE A 13 2.80 -3.26 -0.48
CA ILE A 13 2.37 -4.38 -1.33
C ILE A 13 3.55 -4.94 -2.16
N SER A 14 4.49 -4.09 -2.55
CA SER A 14 5.69 -4.55 -3.26
C SER A 14 6.57 -5.42 -2.37
N ILE A 15 6.76 -5.02 -1.11
CA ILE A 15 7.55 -5.80 -0.15
C ILE A 15 6.93 -7.18 0.06
N GLN A 16 5.61 -7.28 0.03
CA GLN A 16 4.90 -8.55 0.13
C GLN A 16 5.37 -9.54 -0.95
N LEU A 17 5.81 -9.06 -2.09
CA LEU A 17 6.22 -9.89 -3.23
C LEU A 17 7.74 -10.16 -3.27
N VAL A 18 8.50 -9.62 -2.32
CA VAL A 18 9.96 -9.75 -2.28
C VAL A 18 10.36 -10.53 -1.03
N ASP A 19 10.46 -11.83 -1.15
CA ASP A 19 10.64 -12.74 -0.02
C ASP A 19 11.90 -12.46 0.81
N ASP A 20 12.95 -11.97 0.18
CA ASP A 20 14.22 -11.69 0.86
C ASP A 20 14.36 -10.24 1.32
N HIS A 21 13.33 -9.43 1.18
CA HIS A 21 13.34 -8.06 1.69
C HIS A 21 13.32 -8.08 3.23
N PRO A 22 14.11 -7.21 3.89
CA PRO A 22 14.16 -7.19 5.36
C PRO A 22 12.81 -7.02 6.05
N GLY A 23 11.87 -6.32 5.42
CA GLY A 23 10.54 -6.09 5.97
C GLY A 23 9.50 -7.10 5.57
N HIS A 24 9.86 -8.11 4.76
CA HIS A 24 8.87 -9.03 4.20
C HIS A 24 8.04 -9.74 5.27
N ALA A 25 8.67 -10.30 6.28
CA ALA A 25 7.95 -11.07 7.29
C ALA A 25 6.92 -10.21 8.04
N ALA A 26 7.29 -8.98 8.40
CA ALA A 26 6.40 -8.08 9.12
C ALA A 26 5.24 -7.61 8.24
N VAL A 27 5.52 -7.28 6.97
CA VAL A 27 4.48 -6.86 6.03
C VAL A 27 3.55 -8.03 5.72
N ALA A 28 4.09 -9.22 5.48
CA ALA A 28 3.28 -10.41 5.21
C ALA A 28 2.35 -10.72 6.39
N ASN A 29 2.85 -10.59 7.60
CA ASN A 29 2.05 -10.82 8.80
C ASN A 29 0.84 -9.88 8.86
N GLU A 30 1.00 -8.65 8.40
CA GLU A 30 -0.08 -7.66 8.37
C GLU A 30 -1.07 -7.92 7.21
N LEU A 31 -0.57 -8.34 6.04
CA LEU A 31 -1.39 -8.45 4.83
C LEU A 31 -1.99 -9.84 4.60
N VAL A 32 -1.46 -10.89 5.21
CA VAL A 32 -1.97 -12.25 5.01
C VAL A 32 -3.47 -12.39 5.29
N PRO A 33 -4.04 -11.78 6.36
CA PRO A 33 -5.48 -11.86 6.57
C PRO A 33 -6.30 -11.32 5.40
N ALA A 34 -5.82 -10.25 4.74
CA ALA A 34 -6.48 -9.70 3.56
C ALA A 34 -6.30 -10.62 2.35
N LEU A 35 -5.09 -11.14 2.15
CA LEU A 35 -4.80 -12.03 1.03
C LEU A 35 -5.57 -13.36 1.17
N SER A 36 -5.84 -13.82 2.38
CA SER A 36 -6.59 -15.05 2.62
C SER A 36 -8.10 -14.86 2.59
N GLY A 37 -8.57 -13.62 2.46
CA GLY A 37 -10.01 -13.33 2.39
C GLY A 37 -10.67 -13.08 3.73
N GLN A 38 -9.93 -13.11 4.85
CA GLN A 38 -10.49 -12.74 6.15
C GLN A 38 -10.78 -11.25 6.21
N ASP A 39 -9.85 -10.45 5.69
CA ASP A 39 -10.02 -9.01 5.51
C ASP A 39 -10.15 -8.73 4.01
N THR A 40 -10.48 -7.51 3.65
CA THR A 40 -10.59 -7.10 2.25
C THR A 40 -9.36 -6.28 1.86
N LEU A 41 -8.62 -6.76 0.87
CA LEU A 41 -7.48 -6.02 0.30
C LEU A 41 -8.03 -5.04 -0.74
N LEU A 42 -7.71 -3.77 -0.58
CA LEU A 42 -8.10 -2.72 -1.51
C LEU A 42 -6.95 -2.40 -2.45
N MET A 43 -7.26 -2.21 -3.72
CA MET A 43 -6.25 -1.89 -4.73
C MET A 43 -6.87 -0.98 -5.79
N PHE A 44 -6.17 0.06 -6.22
CA PHE A 44 -6.64 0.84 -7.36
C PHE A 44 -6.07 0.28 -8.66
N GLY A 45 -6.80 0.53 -9.77
CA GLY A 45 -6.60 -0.19 -11.03
C GLY A 45 -5.19 -0.16 -11.61
N TYR A 46 -4.46 0.95 -11.46
CA TYR A 46 -3.11 1.05 -12.04
C TYR A 46 -2.00 0.62 -11.10
N LEU A 47 -2.31 0.27 -9.85
CA LEU A 47 -1.27 -0.11 -8.89
C LEU A 47 -0.46 -1.32 -9.35
N PRO A 48 -1.04 -2.38 -9.93
CA PRO A 48 -0.25 -3.51 -10.40
C PRO A 48 0.85 -3.12 -11.40
N LEU A 49 0.58 -2.13 -12.26
CA LEU A 49 1.58 -1.67 -13.23
C LEU A 49 2.76 -1.01 -12.52
N ARG A 50 2.48 -0.27 -11.46
CA ARG A 50 3.54 0.36 -10.67
C ARG A 50 4.34 -0.66 -9.87
N ILE A 51 3.68 -1.68 -9.35
CA ILE A 51 4.36 -2.80 -8.67
C ILE A 51 5.33 -3.47 -9.64
N GLN A 52 4.93 -3.66 -10.89
CA GLN A 52 5.78 -4.24 -11.93
C GLN A 52 7.12 -3.47 -12.03
N TRP A 53 7.04 -2.14 -12.11
CA TRP A 53 8.22 -1.30 -12.23
C TRP A 53 9.09 -1.35 -10.98
N VAL A 54 8.49 -1.34 -9.80
CA VAL A 54 9.23 -1.45 -8.54
C VAL A 54 10.00 -2.76 -8.47
N LEU A 55 9.37 -3.87 -8.85
CA LEU A 55 10.05 -5.18 -8.82
C LEU A 55 11.21 -5.23 -9.81
N GLU A 56 11.06 -4.63 -10.98
CA GLU A 56 12.15 -4.55 -11.95
C GLU A 56 13.31 -3.72 -11.40
N ASP A 57 13.00 -2.60 -10.73
CA ASP A 57 14.00 -1.77 -10.09
C ASP A 57 14.74 -2.50 -8.96
N LEU A 58 14.07 -3.45 -8.31
CA LEU A 58 14.65 -4.26 -7.25
C LEU A 58 15.44 -5.47 -7.77
N GLY A 59 15.56 -5.60 -9.09
CA GLY A 59 16.39 -6.63 -9.70
C GLY A 59 15.66 -7.81 -10.32
N PHE A 60 14.33 -7.81 -10.28
CA PHE A 60 13.57 -8.86 -10.98
C PHE A 60 13.70 -8.64 -12.49
N ASP A 61 13.84 -9.72 -13.25
CA ASP A 61 13.69 -9.56 -14.69
C ASP A 61 12.20 -9.35 -15.02
N SER A 62 11.91 -8.94 -16.24
CA SER A 62 10.52 -8.60 -16.60
C SER A 62 9.57 -9.79 -16.51
N VAL A 63 10.05 -10.99 -16.77
CA VAL A 63 9.22 -12.20 -16.67
C VAL A 63 8.94 -12.52 -15.20
N GLY A 64 9.96 -12.46 -14.35
CA GLY A 64 9.81 -12.71 -12.92
C GLY A 64 8.87 -11.70 -12.26
N ALA A 65 9.03 -10.42 -12.59
CA ALA A 65 8.15 -9.37 -12.07
C ALA A 65 6.71 -9.58 -12.52
N ARG A 66 6.51 -9.88 -13.80
CA ARG A 66 5.18 -10.13 -14.35
C ARG A 66 4.51 -11.33 -13.69
N ASN A 67 5.28 -12.40 -13.45
CA ASN A 67 4.75 -13.58 -12.77
C ASN A 67 4.36 -13.28 -11.33
N ALA A 68 5.16 -12.49 -10.62
CA ALA A 68 4.86 -12.12 -9.24
C ALA A 68 3.58 -11.28 -9.17
N VAL A 69 3.42 -10.29 -10.04
CA VAL A 69 2.21 -9.46 -10.07
C VAL A 69 0.99 -10.31 -10.48
N SER A 70 1.14 -11.18 -11.48
CA SER A 70 0.05 -12.05 -11.91
C SER A 70 -0.40 -12.99 -10.79
N SER A 71 0.54 -13.48 -9.98
CA SER A 71 0.21 -14.31 -8.83
C SER A 71 -0.54 -13.50 -7.77
N LEU A 72 -0.12 -12.27 -7.53
CA LEU A 72 -0.84 -11.38 -6.61
C LEU A 72 -2.29 -11.21 -7.05
N LEU A 73 -2.52 -11.05 -8.34
CA LEU A 73 -3.87 -10.83 -8.89
C LEU A 73 -4.78 -12.07 -8.79
N GLN A 74 -4.25 -13.22 -8.38
CA GLN A 74 -5.07 -14.41 -8.12
C GLN A 74 -5.71 -14.37 -6.73
N TYR A 75 -5.23 -13.51 -5.83
CA TYR A 75 -5.80 -13.41 -4.50
C TYR A 75 -7.08 -12.58 -4.53
N PRO A 76 -8.02 -12.82 -3.59
CA PRO A 76 -9.22 -12.00 -3.53
C PRO A 76 -8.85 -10.56 -3.15
N MET A 77 -9.42 -9.61 -3.88
CA MET A 77 -9.20 -8.18 -3.59
C MET A 77 -10.33 -7.36 -4.21
N GLU A 78 -10.51 -6.18 -3.68
CA GLU A 78 -11.49 -5.25 -4.23
C GLU A 78 -10.74 -4.14 -4.96
N PHE A 79 -10.97 -4.00 -6.27
CA PHE A 79 -10.46 -2.87 -7.02
C PHE A 79 -11.36 -1.68 -6.78
N VAL A 80 -10.76 -0.58 -6.34
CA VAL A 80 -11.51 0.65 -6.05
C VAL A 80 -11.28 1.66 -7.16
N ASP A 81 -12.34 2.38 -7.51
CA ASP A 81 -12.26 3.40 -8.55
C ASP A 81 -11.60 4.66 -8.02
N VAL A 82 -10.85 5.30 -8.89
CA VAL A 82 -10.26 6.61 -8.62
C VAL A 82 -10.98 7.61 -9.51
N ASP A 83 -11.86 8.39 -8.92
CA ASP A 83 -12.60 9.40 -9.67
C ASP A 83 -11.93 10.78 -9.53
N ASP A 84 -12.49 11.78 -10.20
CA ASP A 84 -11.95 13.13 -10.16
C ASP A 84 -12.04 13.76 -8.77
N GLU A 85 -13.05 13.40 -7.99
CA GLU A 85 -13.19 13.90 -6.63
C GLU A 85 -12.05 13.40 -5.74
N THR A 86 -11.67 12.13 -5.86
CA THR A 86 -10.53 11.57 -5.14
C THR A 86 -9.24 12.30 -5.49
N ILE A 87 -9.05 12.63 -6.76
CA ILE A 87 -7.86 13.36 -7.20
C ILE A 87 -7.86 14.79 -6.64
N ARG A 88 -9.01 15.47 -6.67
CA ARG A 88 -9.11 16.82 -6.09
C ARG A 88 -8.81 16.80 -4.61
N ASP A 89 -9.32 15.80 -3.89
CA ASP A 89 -9.03 15.63 -2.46
C ASP A 89 -7.54 15.42 -2.21
N ALA A 90 -6.88 14.64 -3.06
CA ALA A 90 -5.44 14.40 -2.95
C ALA A 90 -4.67 15.74 -3.01
N TYR A 91 -5.03 16.60 -3.96
CA TYR A 91 -4.37 17.90 -4.07
C TYR A 91 -4.71 18.83 -2.91
N ALA A 92 -5.95 18.77 -2.40
CA ALA A 92 -6.35 19.57 -1.24
C ALA A 92 -5.56 19.13 0.01
N ILE A 93 -5.41 17.83 0.23
CA ILE A 93 -4.63 17.29 1.35
C ILE A 93 -3.16 17.68 1.21
N SER A 94 -2.61 17.56 0.01
CA SER A 94 -1.23 17.93 -0.27
C SER A 94 -0.97 19.40 0.07
N ALA A 95 -1.88 20.28 -0.33
CA ALA A 95 -1.76 21.71 -0.06
C ALA A 95 -1.90 22.01 1.44
N GLU A 96 -2.87 21.40 2.10
CA GLU A 96 -3.13 21.62 3.51
C GLU A 96 -1.99 21.13 4.40
N LYS A 97 -1.49 19.93 4.10
CA LYS A 97 -0.44 19.29 4.92
C LYS A 97 0.97 19.59 4.42
N ASN A 98 1.10 20.25 3.28
CA ASN A 98 2.38 20.49 2.60
C ASN A 98 3.16 19.18 2.44
N HIS A 99 2.53 18.22 1.81
CA HIS A 99 3.07 16.86 1.65
C HIS A 99 2.96 16.42 0.19
N ASP A 100 3.73 15.42 -0.18
CA ASP A 100 3.72 14.87 -1.53
C ASP A 100 2.32 14.49 -1.98
N VAL A 101 1.99 14.80 -3.23
CA VAL A 101 0.66 14.54 -3.79
C VAL A 101 0.35 13.06 -3.87
N TYR A 102 1.32 12.22 -4.23
CA TYR A 102 1.06 10.79 -4.36
C TYR A 102 0.75 10.15 -3.00
N ASP A 103 1.45 10.55 -1.95
CA ASP A 103 1.15 10.08 -0.60
C ASP A 103 -0.21 10.59 -0.16
N SER A 104 -0.52 11.86 -0.46
CA SER A 104 -1.83 12.46 -0.17
C SER A 104 -2.95 11.75 -0.91
N PHE A 105 -2.67 11.23 -2.10
CA PHE A 105 -3.61 10.44 -2.86
C PHE A 105 -4.03 9.17 -2.10
N TYR A 106 -3.08 8.49 -1.44
CA TYR A 106 -3.43 7.30 -0.65
C TYR A 106 -4.38 7.65 0.50
N VAL A 107 -4.20 8.81 1.12
CA VAL A 107 -5.11 9.27 2.17
C VAL A 107 -6.50 9.53 1.58
N ALA A 108 -6.56 10.23 0.44
CA ALA A 108 -7.84 10.49 -0.24
C ALA A 108 -8.53 9.20 -0.65
N LEU A 109 -7.76 8.23 -1.16
CA LEU A 109 -8.29 6.94 -1.57
C LEU A 109 -8.81 6.14 -0.37
N ALA A 110 -8.08 6.16 0.74
CA ALA A 110 -8.51 5.49 1.97
C ALA A 110 -9.85 6.05 2.47
N ARG A 111 -10.03 7.37 2.39
CA ARG A 111 -11.31 7.99 2.74
C ARG A 111 -12.41 7.53 1.81
N ALA A 112 -12.18 7.60 0.50
CA ALA A 112 -13.19 7.30 -0.52
C ALA A 112 -13.62 5.83 -0.50
N ALA A 113 -12.69 4.94 -0.18
CA ALA A 113 -12.92 3.49 -0.18
C ALA A 113 -13.33 2.96 1.20
N ASP A 114 -13.49 3.83 2.19
CA ASP A 114 -13.83 3.44 3.56
C ASP A 114 -12.85 2.41 4.13
N ALA A 115 -11.56 2.66 3.94
CA ALA A 115 -10.52 1.79 4.49
C ALA A 115 -10.54 1.86 6.01
N ASP A 116 -10.27 0.73 6.66
CA ASP A 116 -10.09 0.68 8.10
C ASP A 116 -8.63 0.94 8.46
N ARG A 117 -7.70 0.48 7.61
CA ARG A 117 -6.27 0.69 7.82
C ARG A 117 -5.58 1.05 6.52
N LEU A 118 -4.64 1.97 6.60
CA LEU A 118 -3.67 2.26 5.53
C LEU A 118 -2.33 1.69 5.98
N VAL A 119 -1.83 0.71 5.25
CA VAL A 119 -0.60 0.00 5.60
C VAL A 119 0.55 0.53 4.74
N THR A 120 1.58 1.04 5.38
CA THR A 120 2.74 1.61 4.69
C THR A 120 3.97 1.47 5.57
N THR A 121 5.14 1.40 4.95
CA THR A 121 6.41 1.40 5.69
C THR A 121 7.00 2.80 5.79
N ASP A 122 6.33 3.82 5.25
CA ASP A 122 6.79 5.19 5.28
C ASP A 122 6.26 5.91 6.52
N ARG A 123 7.19 6.30 7.41
CA ARG A 123 6.82 6.96 8.65
C ARG A 123 6.23 8.36 8.47
N ASP A 124 6.47 8.98 7.32
CA ASP A 124 5.89 10.29 7.04
C ASP A 124 4.36 10.26 6.98
N PHE A 125 3.78 9.08 6.73
CA PHE A 125 2.33 8.91 6.75
C PHE A 125 1.72 9.05 8.13
N GLU A 126 2.49 8.90 9.20
CA GLU A 126 1.95 9.04 10.56
C GLU A 126 1.33 10.42 10.76
N ALA A 127 2.07 11.48 10.43
CA ALA A 127 1.55 12.83 10.54
C ALA A 127 0.45 13.09 9.52
N LEU A 128 0.59 12.53 8.32
CA LEU A 128 -0.38 12.72 7.26
C LEU A 128 -1.74 12.13 7.60
N CYS A 129 -1.76 11.03 8.37
CA CYS A 129 -2.99 10.32 8.72
C CYS A 129 -3.52 10.65 10.11
N ALA A 130 -2.88 11.57 10.85
CA ALA A 130 -3.17 11.79 12.26
C ALA A 130 -4.63 12.11 12.58
N ASP A 131 -5.31 12.83 11.68
CA ASP A 131 -6.70 13.25 11.89
C ASP A 131 -7.70 12.46 11.06
N GLU A 132 -7.29 11.32 10.51
CA GLU A 132 -8.13 10.54 9.61
C GLU A 132 -8.97 9.52 10.35
N PRO A 133 -10.12 9.10 9.79
CA PRO A 133 -10.97 8.11 10.43
C PRO A 133 -10.43 6.68 10.35
N PHE A 134 -9.39 6.45 9.56
CA PHE A 134 -8.75 5.14 9.44
C PHE A 134 -7.44 5.13 10.20
N GLU A 135 -6.92 3.92 10.47
CA GLU A 135 -5.68 3.75 11.21
C GLU A 135 -4.48 3.70 10.26
N TYR A 136 -3.42 4.44 10.59
CA TYR A 136 -2.12 4.28 9.95
C TYR A 136 -1.41 3.11 10.62
N VAL A 137 -0.93 2.15 9.82
CA VAL A 137 -0.21 1.00 10.33
C VAL A 137 1.11 0.85 9.59
N ASN A 138 2.20 0.93 10.33
CA ASN A 138 3.51 0.54 9.84
C ASN A 138 3.89 -0.76 10.54
N PRO A 139 3.85 -1.90 9.84
CA PRO A 139 4.05 -3.19 10.49
C PRO A 139 5.51 -3.49 10.81
N VAL A 140 6.45 -2.70 10.28
CA VAL A 140 7.88 -2.99 10.37
C VAL A 140 8.49 -2.30 11.57
N PRO A 141 9.19 -3.05 12.45
CA PRO A 141 9.86 -2.46 13.62
C PRO A 141 10.94 -1.45 13.20
N GLU A 142 11.19 -0.49 14.08
CA GLU A 142 12.14 0.60 13.84
C GLU A 142 13.55 0.09 13.47
N ASP A 143 14.02 -0.93 14.16
CA ASP A 143 15.35 -1.48 13.90
C ASP A 143 15.44 -2.15 12.53
N VAL A 144 14.32 -2.68 12.02
CA VAL A 144 14.25 -3.26 10.68
C VAL A 144 14.13 -2.19 9.64
N LEU A 145 13.35 -1.11 9.92
CA LEU A 145 13.22 0.02 9.00
C LEU A 145 14.56 0.65 8.67
N SER A 146 15.46 0.69 9.64
CA SER A 146 16.79 1.26 9.43
C SER A 146 17.62 0.51 8.38
N LYS A 147 17.19 -0.69 8.00
CA LYS A 147 17.85 -1.50 6.96
C LYS A 147 17.28 -1.25 5.56
N PHE A 148 16.28 -0.37 5.44
CA PHE A 148 15.65 -0.07 4.14
C PHE A 148 16.44 1.03 3.43
N GLU A 149 17.60 0.72 2.97
CA GLU A 149 18.48 1.74 2.39
C GLU A 149 18.05 2.22 1.02
N ASN A 150 17.41 1.36 0.24
CA ASN A 150 17.13 1.65 -1.16
C ASN A 150 15.70 1.29 -1.61
N VAL A 151 14.76 1.43 -0.71
CA VAL A 151 13.39 1.09 -1.06
C VAL A 151 12.46 2.27 -0.84
#